data_c630c1e4ad88910b2a43035a7f17bffd
#
_entry.id   c630c1e4ad88910b2a43035a7f17bffd
#
_cell.length_a   1.000
_cell.length_b   1.000
_cell.length_c   1.000
_cell.angle_alpha   90.00
_cell.angle_beta   90.00
_cell.angle_gamma   90.00
#
_symmetry.space_group_name_H-M   'P 1'
#
loop_
_entity.id
_entity.type
_entity.pdbx_description
1 polymer ?
#
loop_
_entity_poly.entity_id
_entity_poly.type
_entity_poly.pdbx_seq_one_letter_code
_entity_poly.pdbx_strand_id
1 'polypeptide(L)'
;MITEHLVDISRLQFAVTALYHFLFVPLTLGMVWLLVIMESMYVMTGKEVWKDMTRFWGKLFGINFALGVTTGITMEFQFGTNWAYYSQYVGDVFGAPLAIEGLMAFFLESTMVGLFFFGWDRLSRGQHLLVTILMALGTNLSALWILIANGWMQNPVGAEFNYQTMRMEMTDFAAVLFNPDAQNKFVHTVSAGYTVGATFVLAISAWYLLKKRDVEFAKRSFQVAAAFGFASICSTIVLGDESGYSIGLAQQTKMAAIEAMWETEPAPASFNLIADINQAEQKNNWAVQIPYVMGLIGTRSLDTPILGIHDIKIINEKRIINGQKAVLLLDQLRSAPPGSTPNPVTVAEFEKVKKDLGFGLLLKRYSPDVSKATPAMIKQATDATIPPIVPMFWSFRAMVGLGFLLLALFTISLWSSVKGNFIEKPWLLRWALLMLPAPWLAAEFGWFVAEYGRQPWTIYGMLPTYFSTSNISVANVYASLAGFVGFYTVLLMIEMYLMVKYARKGPASLGTGKYYGEDTHKVHVSSSLNLSPKTAEVNHVV
;
A
#
# COMPACT_ATOMS: atom_id res chain seq x y z
N MET A 1 -32.43 1.89 -7.44
CA MET A 1 -31.91 3.26 -7.67
C MET A 1 -30.72 3.46 -6.77
N ILE A 2 -29.59 3.91 -7.30
CA ILE A 2 -28.37 4.16 -6.50
C ILE A 2 -28.66 5.35 -5.58
N THR A 3 -28.46 5.15 -4.28
CA THR A 3 -28.63 6.18 -3.25
C THR A 3 -27.28 6.59 -2.69
N GLU A 4 -27.16 7.79 -2.14
CA GLU A 4 -25.91 8.22 -1.48
C GLU A 4 -25.49 7.26 -0.36
N HIS A 5 -26.46 6.81 0.43
CA HIS A 5 -26.22 5.84 1.50
C HIS A 5 -25.64 4.51 0.99
N LEU A 6 -26.11 4.00 -0.17
CA LEU A 6 -25.56 2.80 -0.81
C LEU A 6 -24.09 3.02 -1.21
N VAL A 7 -23.79 4.19 -1.78
CA VAL A 7 -22.41 4.52 -2.18
C VAL A 7 -21.49 4.62 -0.97
N ASP A 8 -21.93 5.31 0.09
CA ASP A 8 -21.10 5.52 1.29
C ASP A 8 -20.81 4.21 2.02
N ILE A 9 -21.81 3.32 2.16
CA ILE A 9 -21.56 2.03 2.81
C ILE A 9 -20.72 1.09 1.95
N SER A 10 -20.83 1.16 0.61
CA SER A 10 -19.96 0.41 -0.32
C SER A 10 -18.53 0.91 -0.25
N ARG A 11 -18.31 2.22 -0.15
CA ARG A 11 -16.99 2.83 0.07
C ARG A 11 -16.39 2.39 1.40
N LEU A 12 -17.19 2.42 2.47
CA LEU A 12 -16.74 1.97 3.79
C LEU A 12 -16.35 0.49 3.74
N GLN A 13 -17.13 -0.36 3.10
CA GLN A 13 -16.83 -1.78 2.95
C GLN A 13 -15.48 -1.99 2.25
N PHE A 14 -15.27 -1.35 1.11
CA PHE A 14 -14.01 -1.48 0.38
C PHE A 14 -12.83 -0.95 1.18
N ALA A 15 -12.97 0.21 1.82
CA ALA A 15 -11.92 0.81 2.65
C ALA A 15 -11.53 -0.12 3.81
N VAL A 16 -12.50 -0.64 4.56
CA VAL A 16 -12.24 -1.56 5.69
C VAL A 16 -11.56 -2.84 5.21
N THR A 17 -12.02 -3.46 4.13
CA THR A 17 -11.42 -4.70 3.62
C THR A 17 -10.01 -4.47 3.06
N ALA A 18 -9.78 -3.35 2.38
CA ALA A 18 -8.47 -2.98 1.86
C ALA A 18 -7.45 -2.72 2.99
N LEU A 19 -7.83 -1.95 4.02
CA LEU A 19 -6.99 -1.70 5.19
C LEU A 19 -6.70 -2.99 5.97
N TYR A 20 -7.69 -3.87 6.15
CA TYR A 20 -7.46 -5.19 6.76
C TYR A 20 -6.47 -6.04 5.95
N HIS A 21 -6.64 -6.10 4.63
CA HIS A 21 -5.71 -6.83 3.77
C HIS A 21 -4.29 -6.26 3.86
N PHE A 22 -4.18 -4.94 3.94
CA PHE A 22 -2.90 -4.26 4.01
C PHE A 22 -2.16 -4.44 5.34
N LEU A 23 -2.78 -5.04 6.36
CA LEU A 23 -2.05 -5.50 7.57
C LEU A 23 -1.06 -6.63 7.24
N PHE A 24 -1.36 -7.48 6.24
CA PHE A 24 -0.56 -8.66 5.89
C PHE A 24 0.45 -8.40 4.78
N VAL A 25 0.07 -7.63 3.76
CA VAL A 25 0.87 -7.39 2.55
C VAL A 25 2.26 -6.82 2.84
N PRO A 26 2.42 -5.72 3.62
CA PRO A 26 3.73 -5.11 3.81
C PRO A 26 4.68 -6.01 4.60
N LEU A 27 4.17 -6.82 5.54
CA LEU A 27 4.99 -7.78 6.26
C LEU A 27 5.50 -8.89 5.32
N THR A 28 4.66 -9.39 4.42
CA THR A 28 5.06 -10.36 3.40
C THR A 28 6.19 -9.83 2.53
N LEU A 29 6.02 -8.61 1.98
CA LEU A 29 7.00 -7.94 1.12
C LEU A 29 8.37 -7.78 1.81
N GLY A 30 8.38 -7.34 3.07
CA GLY A 30 9.63 -7.11 3.80
C GLY A 30 10.29 -8.38 4.29
N MET A 31 9.51 -9.34 4.79
CA MET A 31 10.03 -10.59 5.33
C MET A 31 10.72 -11.43 4.26
N VAL A 32 10.18 -11.51 3.06
CA VAL A 32 10.72 -12.37 2.01
C VAL A 32 12.16 -12.00 1.63
N TRP A 33 12.50 -10.72 1.54
CA TRP A 33 13.88 -10.28 1.27
C TRP A 33 14.82 -10.49 2.46
N LEU A 34 14.32 -10.35 3.67
CA LEU A 34 15.10 -10.72 4.86
C LEU A 34 15.43 -12.22 4.86
N LEU A 35 14.51 -13.08 4.41
CA LEU A 35 14.78 -14.51 4.21
C LEU A 35 15.86 -14.74 3.16
N VAL A 36 15.79 -14.05 2.01
CA VAL A 36 16.84 -14.12 0.97
C VAL A 36 18.21 -13.75 1.54
N ILE A 37 18.30 -12.66 2.31
CA ILE A 37 19.56 -12.22 2.93
C ILE A 37 20.09 -13.27 3.91
N MET A 38 19.24 -13.78 4.80
CA MET A 38 19.63 -14.78 5.80
C MET A 38 20.08 -16.08 5.15
N GLU A 39 19.35 -16.54 4.13
CA GLU A 39 19.68 -17.76 3.41
C GLU A 39 20.94 -17.60 2.54
N SER A 40 21.16 -16.45 1.94
CA SER A 40 22.43 -16.14 1.25
C SER A 40 23.61 -16.25 2.20
N MET A 41 23.48 -15.76 3.43
CA MET A 41 24.50 -15.92 4.46
C MET A 41 24.71 -17.39 4.86
N TYR A 42 23.64 -18.21 4.87
CA TYR A 42 23.78 -19.65 5.06
C TYR A 42 24.56 -20.32 3.94
N VAL A 43 24.21 -20.01 2.69
CA VAL A 43 24.89 -20.58 1.51
C VAL A 43 26.38 -20.22 1.49
N MET A 44 26.70 -18.95 1.76
CA MET A 44 28.08 -18.44 1.74
C MET A 44 28.94 -18.93 2.92
N THR A 45 28.37 -19.07 4.13
CA THR A 45 29.14 -19.34 5.33
C THR A 45 29.02 -20.78 5.83
N GLY A 46 27.99 -21.52 5.42
CA GLY A 46 27.69 -22.87 5.90
C GLY A 46 27.25 -22.96 7.36
N LYS A 47 27.08 -21.84 8.07
CA LYS A 47 26.75 -21.82 9.50
C LYS A 47 25.27 -22.11 9.73
N GLU A 48 24.96 -23.12 10.51
CA GLU A 48 23.58 -23.57 10.79
C GLU A 48 22.69 -22.49 11.43
N VAL A 49 23.26 -21.56 12.19
CA VAL A 49 22.49 -20.45 12.77
C VAL A 49 21.74 -19.64 11.71
N TRP A 50 22.29 -19.45 10.52
CA TRP A 50 21.63 -18.75 9.43
C TRP A 50 20.49 -19.56 8.82
N LYS A 51 20.66 -20.88 8.72
CA LYS A 51 19.58 -21.79 8.32
C LYS A 51 18.42 -21.76 9.33
N ASP A 52 18.73 -21.81 10.62
CA ASP A 52 17.73 -21.74 11.69
C ASP A 52 17.00 -20.39 11.67
N MET A 53 17.74 -19.29 11.40
CA MET A 53 17.12 -17.96 11.21
C MET A 53 16.15 -17.98 10.03
N THR A 54 16.58 -18.46 8.86
CA THR A 54 15.72 -18.54 7.66
C THR A 54 14.47 -19.37 7.92
N ARG A 55 14.61 -20.53 8.56
CA ARG A 55 13.48 -21.41 8.89
C ARG A 55 12.53 -20.82 9.92
N PHE A 56 13.06 -20.15 10.94
CA PHE A 56 12.24 -19.51 11.97
C PHE A 56 11.44 -18.33 11.43
N TRP A 57 12.13 -17.39 10.80
CA TRP A 57 11.48 -16.22 10.19
C TRP A 57 10.57 -16.63 9.03
N GLY A 58 10.96 -17.66 8.26
CA GLY A 58 10.14 -18.27 7.23
C GLY A 58 8.83 -18.84 7.76
N LYS A 59 8.82 -19.44 8.96
CA LYS A 59 7.58 -19.89 9.59
C LYS A 59 6.62 -18.74 9.89
N LEU A 60 7.12 -17.63 10.43
CA LEU A 60 6.30 -16.44 10.69
C LEU A 60 5.83 -15.80 9.38
N PHE A 61 6.71 -15.72 8.37
CA PHE A 61 6.34 -15.33 7.01
C PHE A 61 5.18 -16.17 6.47
N GLY A 62 5.26 -17.51 6.56
CA GLY A 62 4.22 -18.39 6.02
C GLY A 62 2.86 -18.26 6.70
N ILE A 63 2.83 -17.96 8.01
CA ILE A 63 1.59 -17.68 8.73
C ILE A 63 0.94 -16.41 8.14
N ASN A 64 1.70 -15.34 8.05
CA ASN A 64 1.24 -14.07 7.49
C ASN A 64 0.84 -14.19 6.01
N PHE A 65 1.65 -14.87 5.20
CA PHE A 65 1.41 -15.09 3.78
C PHE A 65 0.05 -15.77 3.52
N ALA A 66 -0.26 -16.84 4.25
CA ALA A 66 -1.52 -17.56 4.07
C ALA A 66 -2.75 -16.66 4.30
N LEU A 67 -2.67 -15.74 5.26
CA LEU A 67 -3.76 -14.80 5.54
C LEU A 67 -3.78 -13.65 4.52
N GLY A 68 -2.62 -13.18 4.11
CA GLY A 68 -2.51 -12.18 3.04
C GLY A 68 -3.19 -12.65 1.75
N VAL A 69 -2.90 -13.88 1.30
CA VAL A 69 -3.54 -14.48 0.12
C VAL A 69 -5.06 -14.61 0.31
N THR A 70 -5.50 -15.13 1.45
CA THR A 70 -6.93 -15.34 1.73
C THR A 70 -7.71 -14.03 1.70
N THR A 71 -7.18 -12.98 2.31
CA THR A 71 -7.83 -11.67 2.34
C THR A 71 -7.76 -10.95 0.99
N GLY A 72 -6.71 -11.16 0.21
CA GLY A 72 -6.58 -10.61 -1.15
C GLY A 72 -7.62 -11.17 -2.10
N ILE A 73 -7.73 -12.51 -2.20
CA ILE A 73 -8.71 -13.17 -3.05
C ILE A 73 -10.13 -12.72 -2.72
N THR A 74 -10.48 -12.65 -1.43
CA THR A 74 -11.83 -12.21 -1.03
C THR A 74 -12.09 -10.74 -1.33
N MET A 75 -11.05 -9.89 -1.33
CA MET A 75 -11.18 -8.48 -1.72
C MET A 75 -11.45 -8.33 -3.22
N GLU A 76 -10.84 -9.15 -4.08
CA GLU A 76 -11.05 -9.12 -5.53
C GLU A 76 -12.51 -9.43 -5.93
N PHE A 77 -13.19 -10.29 -5.18
CA PHE A 77 -14.62 -10.56 -5.45
C PHE A 77 -15.50 -9.30 -5.36
N GLN A 78 -15.09 -8.26 -4.63
CA GLN A 78 -15.85 -7.02 -4.55
C GLN A 78 -15.96 -6.28 -5.88
N PHE A 79 -15.00 -6.45 -6.79
CA PHE A 79 -15.05 -5.85 -8.12
C PHE A 79 -16.24 -6.36 -8.94
N GLY A 80 -16.63 -7.63 -8.76
CA GLY A 80 -17.81 -8.21 -9.40
C GLY A 80 -19.12 -7.99 -8.64
N THR A 81 -19.07 -7.93 -7.31
CA THR A 81 -20.27 -7.83 -6.47
C THR A 81 -20.69 -6.40 -6.17
N ASN A 82 -19.81 -5.59 -5.61
CA ASN A 82 -20.13 -4.25 -5.10
C ASN A 82 -19.78 -3.12 -6.09
N TRP A 83 -18.87 -3.38 -7.03
CA TRP A 83 -18.30 -2.39 -7.94
C TRP A 83 -18.44 -2.80 -9.42
N ALA A 84 -19.56 -3.44 -9.78
CA ALA A 84 -19.76 -3.97 -11.13
C ALA A 84 -19.72 -2.91 -12.22
N TYR A 85 -20.26 -1.71 -11.98
CA TYR A 85 -20.19 -0.63 -12.98
C TYR A 85 -18.78 -0.11 -13.17
N TYR A 86 -17.99 -0.03 -12.10
CA TYR A 86 -16.56 0.22 -12.24
C TYR A 86 -15.88 -0.84 -13.11
N SER A 87 -16.07 -2.11 -12.78
CA SER A 87 -15.45 -3.22 -13.52
C SER A 87 -15.86 -3.25 -14.99
N GLN A 88 -17.12 -2.92 -15.29
CA GLN A 88 -17.60 -2.79 -16.67
C GLN A 88 -16.98 -1.59 -17.39
N TYR A 89 -16.81 -0.46 -16.70
CA TYR A 89 -16.29 0.77 -17.28
C TYR A 89 -14.80 0.68 -17.64
N VAL A 90 -14.00 -0.06 -16.85
CA VAL A 90 -12.54 -0.14 -17.01
C VAL A 90 -12.02 -1.54 -17.36
N GLY A 91 -12.89 -2.48 -17.69
CA GLY A 91 -12.53 -3.91 -17.83
C GLY A 91 -11.32 -4.17 -18.73
N ASP A 92 -11.19 -3.43 -19.82
CA ASP A 92 -10.07 -3.58 -20.76
C ASP A 92 -8.73 -3.11 -20.17
N VAL A 93 -8.75 -2.06 -19.35
CA VAL A 93 -7.53 -1.45 -18.80
C VAL A 93 -7.13 -2.09 -17.48
N PHE A 94 -8.09 -2.26 -16.57
CA PHE A 94 -7.85 -2.78 -15.24
C PHE A 94 -7.67 -4.31 -15.22
N GLY A 95 -8.38 -5.02 -16.11
CA GLY A 95 -8.35 -6.48 -16.16
C GLY A 95 -7.01 -7.06 -16.64
N ALA A 96 -6.29 -6.37 -17.54
CA ALA A 96 -5.00 -6.85 -18.03
C ALA A 96 -3.93 -6.96 -16.91
N PRO A 97 -3.64 -5.94 -16.12
CA PRO A 97 -2.74 -6.05 -14.96
C PRO A 97 -3.15 -7.15 -13.98
N LEU A 98 -4.43 -7.25 -13.62
CA LEU A 98 -4.93 -8.27 -12.71
C LEU A 98 -4.78 -9.70 -13.26
N ALA A 99 -5.05 -9.90 -14.56
CA ALA A 99 -4.88 -11.19 -15.20
C ALA A 99 -3.41 -11.62 -15.22
N ILE A 100 -2.49 -10.71 -15.50
CA ILE A 100 -1.05 -10.99 -15.50
C ILE A 100 -0.58 -11.25 -14.05
N GLU A 101 -1.07 -10.49 -13.08
CA GLU A 101 -0.80 -10.75 -11.66
C GLU A 101 -1.18 -12.19 -11.28
N GLY A 102 -2.43 -12.59 -11.51
CA GLY A 102 -2.92 -13.91 -11.17
C GLY A 102 -2.16 -15.03 -11.90
N LEU A 103 -1.98 -14.91 -13.22
CA LEU A 103 -1.38 -15.96 -14.03
C LEU A 103 0.15 -16.08 -13.88
N MET A 104 0.85 -14.99 -13.65
CA MET A 104 2.31 -14.97 -13.61
C MET A 104 2.84 -14.86 -12.19
N ALA A 105 2.44 -13.80 -11.45
CA ALA A 105 3.01 -13.51 -10.16
C ALA A 105 2.49 -14.45 -9.08
N PHE A 106 1.17 -14.61 -8.94
CA PHE A 106 0.57 -15.46 -7.90
C PHE A 106 0.94 -16.94 -8.06
N PHE A 107 0.92 -17.49 -9.27
CA PHE A 107 1.33 -18.90 -9.47
C PHE A 107 2.81 -19.12 -9.21
N LEU A 108 3.69 -18.17 -9.61
CA LEU A 108 5.11 -18.22 -9.27
C LEU A 108 5.30 -18.20 -7.75
N GLU A 109 4.70 -17.24 -7.09
CA GLU A 109 4.80 -17.06 -5.63
C GLU A 109 4.31 -18.29 -4.88
N SER A 110 3.11 -18.76 -5.16
CA SER A 110 2.51 -19.93 -4.48
C SER A 110 3.33 -21.21 -4.68
N THR A 111 3.86 -21.43 -5.88
CA THR A 111 4.73 -22.57 -6.18
C THR A 111 6.03 -22.49 -5.39
N MET A 112 6.67 -21.31 -5.37
CA MET A 112 7.94 -21.12 -4.68
C MET A 112 7.78 -21.16 -3.17
N VAL A 113 6.66 -20.68 -2.60
CA VAL A 113 6.33 -20.85 -1.18
C VAL A 113 6.25 -22.35 -0.80
N GLY A 114 5.59 -23.17 -1.61
CA GLY A 114 5.55 -24.62 -1.42
C GLY A 114 6.96 -25.24 -1.40
N LEU A 115 7.80 -24.89 -2.40
CA LEU A 115 9.17 -25.38 -2.48
C LEU A 115 10.05 -24.84 -1.34
N PHE A 116 9.85 -23.61 -0.89
CA PHE A 116 10.56 -23.04 0.26
C PHE A 116 10.32 -23.85 1.54
N PHE A 117 9.09 -24.26 1.83
CA PHE A 117 8.79 -25.03 3.03
C PHE A 117 9.18 -26.50 2.94
N PHE A 118 8.99 -27.14 1.78
CA PHE A 118 9.15 -28.59 1.60
C PHE A 118 10.44 -28.97 0.86
N GLY A 119 11.26 -28.00 0.44
CA GLY A 119 12.46 -28.20 -0.37
C GLY A 119 13.74 -28.42 0.44
N TRP A 120 13.78 -28.15 1.76
CA TRP A 120 15.00 -28.14 2.57
C TRP A 120 15.83 -29.43 2.52
N ASP A 121 15.18 -30.58 2.43
CA ASP A 121 15.83 -31.89 2.41
C ASP A 121 15.92 -32.48 0.98
N ARG A 122 15.40 -31.78 -0.04
CA ARG A 122 15.34 -32.24 -1.42
C ARG A 122 16.20 -31.44 -2.39
N LEU A 123 16.45 -30.16 -2.07
CA LEU A 123 17.19 -29.23 -2.90
C LEU A 123 18.59 -29.01 -2.33
N SER A 124 19.55 -28.77 -3.20
CA SER A 124 20.85 -28.26 -2.80
C SER A 124 20.71 -26.84 -2.19
N ARG A 125 21.67 -26.38 -1.40
CA ARG A 125 21.66 -25.05 -0.77
C ARG A 125 21.43 -23.93 -1.79
N GLY A 126 22.11 -23.99 -2.92
CA GLY A 126 21.98 -22.99 -3.99
C GLY A 126 20.62 -23.03 -4.70
N GLN A 127 20.07 -24.24 -4.93
CA GLN A 127 18.72 -24.38 -5.50
C GLN A 127 17.65 -23.86 -4.54
N HIS A 128 17.77 -24.11 -3.23
CA HIS A 128 16.83 -23.61 -2.26
C HIS A 128 16.90 -22.07 -2.17
N LEU A 129 18.09 -21.49 -2.17
CA LEU A 129 18.24 -20.03 -2.24
C LEU A 129 17.60 -19.45 -3.52
N LEU A 130 17.74 -20.12 -4.67
CA LEU A 130 17.08 -19.68 -5.90
C LEU A 130 15.54 -19.69 -5.74
N VAL A 131 14.99 -20.71 -5.09
CA VAL A 131 13.56 -20.77 -4.76
C VAL A 131 13.14 -19.57 -3.91
N THR A 132 13.93 -19.23 -2.88
CA THR A 132 13.65 -18.08 -2.00
C THR A 132 13.74 -16.75 -2.75
N ILE A 133 14.69 -16.60 -3.67
CA ILE A 133 14.79 -15.42 -4.55
C ILE A 133 13.57 -15.34 -5.50
N LEU A 134 13.19 -16.44 -6.12
CA LEU A 134 12.02 -16.46 -7.02
C LEU A 134 10.73 -16.19 -6.26
N MET A 135 10.60 -16.66 -5.01
CA MET A 135 9.50 -16.32 -4.12
C MET A 135 9.45 -14.81 -3.86
N ALA A 136 10.60 -14.20 -3.55
CA ALA A 136 10.70 -12.75 -3.33
C ALA A 136 10.35 -11.95 -4.59
N LEU A 137 10.80 -12.40 -5.75
CA LEU A 137 10.44 -11.77 -7.03
C LEU A 137 8.95 -11.91 -7.33
N GLY A 138 8.35 -13.09 -7.10
CA GLY A 138 6.92 -13.33 -7.27
C GLY A 138 6.08 -12.37 -6.43
N THR A 139 6.38 -12.25 -5.14
CA THR A 139 5.72 -11.31 -4.21
C THR A 139 5.81 -9.86 -4.69
N ASN A 140 6.98 -9.43 -5.16
CA ASN A 140 7.16 -8.07 -5.68
C ASN A 140 6.46 -7.85 -7.03
N LEU A 141 6.42 -8.85 -7.90
CA LEU A 141 5.69 -8.78 -9.18
C LEU A 141 4.18 -8.71 -8.95
N SER A 142 3.64 -9.44 -7.98
CA SER A 142 2.23 -9.32 -7.57
C SER A 142 1.93 -7.86 -7.14
N ALA A 143 2.74 -7.30 -6.24
CA ALA A 143 2.60 -5.90 -5.84
C ALA A 143 2.71 -4.92 -7.03
N LEU A 144 3.60 -5.18 -7.99
CA LEU A 144 3.77 -4.34 -9.18
C LEU A 144 2.47 -4.26 -9.99
N TRP A 145 1.87 -5.38 -10.34
CA TRP A 145 0.68 -5.42 -11.19
C TRP A 145 -0.54 -4.77 -10.53
N ILE A 146 -0.76 -5.04 -9.24
CA ILE A 146 -1.83 -4.37 -8.47
C ILE A 146 -1.61 -2.86 -8.40
N LEU A 147 -0.36 -2.42 -8.21
CA LEU A 147 -0.04 -1.00 -8.10
C LEU A 147 -0.01 -0.27 -9.45
N ILE A 148 0.22 -0.97 -10.56
CA ILE A 148 -0.03 -0.44 -11.92
C ILE A 148 -1.52 -0.13 -12.08
N ALA A 149 -2.39 -1.08 -11.76
CA ALA A 149 -3.84 -0.89 -11.84
C ALA A 149 -4.30 0.28 -10.93
N ASN A 150 -3.84 0.32 -9.68
CA ASN A 150 -4.19 1.38 -8.74
C ASN A 150 -3.59 2.74 -9.15
N GLY A 151 -2.36 2.78 -9.65
CA GLY A 151 -1.71 3.99 -10.15
C GLY A 151 -2.42 4.57 -11.37
N TRP A 152 -2.92 3.70 -12.26
CA TRP A 152 -3.76 4.13 -13.37
C TRP A 152 -5.06 4.81 -12.90
N MET A 153 -5.67 4.34 -11.82
CA MET A 153 -6.83 5.01 -11.23
C MET A 153 -6.50 6.42 -10.71
N GLN A 154 -5.26 6.66 -10.34
CA GLN A 154 -4.77 7.98 -9.86
C GLN A 154 -4.43 8.93 -11.01
N ASN A 155 -3.87 8.40 -12.08
CA ASN A 155 -3.48 9.12 -13.29
C ASN A 155 -3.78 8.26 -14.53
N PRO A 156 -4.99 8.36 -15.10
CA PRO A 156 -5.43 7.49 -16.19
C PRO A 156 -4.80 7.91 -17.53
N VAL A 157 -3.72 7.22 -17.89
CA VAL A 157 -3.00 7.38 -19.17
C VAL A 157 -3.10 6.10 -20.00
N GLY A 158 -2.91 6.18 -21.33
CA GLY A 158 -2.90 5.04 -22.24
C GLY A 158 -4.26 4.39 -22.44
N ALA A 159 -5.35 5.11 -22.15
CA ALA A 159 -6.70 4.66 -22.38
C ALA A 159 -7.61 5.83 -22.78
N GLU A 160 -8.63 5.58 -23.59
CA GLU A 160 -9.60 6.56 -24.03
C GLU A 160 -11.03 6.07 -23.83
N PHE A 161 -11.92 7.02 -23.56
CA PHE A 161 -13.35 6.73 -23.46
C PHE A 161 -13.96 6.54 -24.85
N ASN A 162 -14.57 5.41 -25.07
CA ASN A 162 -15.32 5.10 -26.30
C ASN A 162 -16.82 5.29 -26.04
N TYR A 163 -17.44 6.26 -26.74
CA TYR A 163 -18.85 6.58 -26.60
C TYR A 163 -19.79 5.50 -27.18
N GLN A 164 -19.30 4.60 -28.03
CA GLN A 164 -20.09 3.50 -28.61
C GLN A 164 -20.22 2.35 -27.64
N THR A 165 -19.11 1.97 -26.97
CA THR A 165 -19.06 0.88 -25.98
C THR A 165 -19.35 1.36 -24.56
N MET A 166 -19.33 2.67 -24.34
CA MET A 166 -19.56 3.32 -23.04
C MET A 166 -18.55 2.88 -21.96
N ARG A 167 -17.32 2.62 -22.35
CA ARG A 167 -16.24 2.23 -21.43
C ARG A 167 -14.89 2.83 -21.84
N MET A 168 -13.95 2.73 -20.95
CA MET A 168 -12.56 3.03 -21.23
C MET A 168 -11.94 1.86 -22.02
N GLU A 169 -11.28 2.17 -23.10
CA GLU A 169 -10.55 1.20 -23.93
C GLU A 169 -9.07 1.50 -23.88
N MET A 170 -8.26 0.46 -23.75
CA MET A 170 -6.82 0.59 -23.69
C MET A 170 -6.26 0.90 -25.09
N THR A 171 -5.58 2.03 -25.22
CA THR A 171 -4.96 2.48 -26.49
C THR A 171 -3.45 2.26 -26.50
N ASP A 172 -2.81 2.28 -25.34
CA ASP A 172 -1.36 2.11 -25.20
C ASP A 172 -1.03 1.40 -23.86
N PHE A 173 -0.74 0.09 -23.95
CA PHE A 173 -0.37 -0.72 -22.79
C PHE A 173 0.98 -0.27 -22.18
N ALA A 174 1.92 0.20 -23.01
CA ALA A 174 3.20 0.68 -22.49
C ALA A 174 3.03 1.94 -21.66
N ALA A 175 2.15 2.87 -22.07
CA ALA A 175 1.81 4.04 -21.26
C ALA A 175 1.14 3.67 -19.93
N VAL A 176 0.31 2.63 -19.89
CA VAL A 176 -0.29 2.10 -18.64
C VAL A 176 0.80 1.49 -17.75
N LEU A 177 1.67 0.63 -18.31
CA LEU A 177 2.72 -0.07 -17.58
C LEU A 177 3.78 0.90 -17.03
N PHE A 178 4.22 1.86 -17.82
CA PHE A 178 5.25 2.84 -17.43
C PHE A 178 4.65 4.16 -16.92
N ASN A 179 3.40 4.13 -16.48
CA ASN A 179 2.78 5.27 -15.83
C ASN A 179 3.63 5.76 -14.65
N PRO A 180 4.13 7.02 -14.64
CA PRO A 180 5.01 7.52 -13.60
C PRO A 180 4.41 7.39 -12.19
N ASP A 181 3.12 7.68 -12.04
CA ASP A 181 2.43 7.56 -10.74
C ASP A 181 2.36 6.11 -10.26
N ALA A 182 2.14 5.16 -11.18
CA ALA A 182 2.13 3.73 -10.85
C ALA A 182 3.52 3.24 -10.43
N GLN A 183 4.57 3.64 -11.15
CA GLN A 183 5.94 3.25 -10.84
C GLN A 183 6.42 3.86 -9.52
N ASN A 184 6.18 5.14 -9.29
CA ASN A 184 6.52 5.82 -8.03
C ASN A 184 5.78 5.17 -6.85
N LYS A 185 4.50 4.88 -7.02
CA LYS A 185 3.69 4.20 -6.02
C LYS A 185 4.19 2.80 -5.71
N PHE A 186 4.58 2.04 -6.73
CA PHE A 186 5.15 0.71 -6.55
C PHE A 186 6.42 0.74 -5.71
N VAL A 187 7.42 1.50 -6.12
CA VAL A 187 8.71 1.51 -5.41
C VAL A 187 8.59 2.08 -3.99
N HIS A 188 7.74 3.10 -3.79
CA HIS A 188 7.48 3.65 -2.46
C HIS A 188 6.77 2.64 -1.54
N THR A 189 5.69 2.02 -2.02
CA THR A 189 4.88 1.05 -1.23
C THR A 189 5.70 -0.19 -0.87
N VAL A 190 6.49 -0.72 -1.81
CA VAL A 190 7.36 -1.87 -1.57
C VAL A 190 8.46 -1.53 -0.56
N SER A 191 9.08 -0.35 -0.65
CA SER A 191 10.08 0.12 0.32
C SER A 191 9.47 0.30 1.73
N ALA A 192 8.23 0.79 1.81
CA ALA A 192 7.49 0.84 3.07
C ALA A 192 7.23 -0.57 3.64
N GLY A 193 6.88 -1.54 2.79
CA GLY A 193 6.75 -2.94 3.17
C GLY A 193 8.06 -3.53 3.70
N TYR A 194 9.19 -3.20 3.08
CA TYR A 194 10.52 -3.62 3.57
C TYR A 194 10.80 -3.04 4.96
N THR A 195 10.40 -1.79 5.20
CA THR A 195 10.51 -1.15 6.52
C THR A 195 9.64 -1.86 7.57
N VAL A 196 8.43 -2.32 7.20
CA VAL A 196 7.56 -3.14 8.06
C VAL A 196 8.24 -4.45 8.45
N GLY A 197 8.72 -5.22 7.49
CA GLY A 197 9.42 -6.49 7.73
C GLY A 197 10.66 -6.32 8.60
N ALA A 198 11.45 -5.28 8.32
CA ALA A 198 12.63 -4.94 9.13
C ALA A 198 12.26 -4.60 10.58
N THR A 199 11.23 -3.77 10.80
CA THR A 199 10.80 -3.39 12.14
C THR A 199 10.28 -4.60 12.91
N PHE A 200 9.54 -5.49 12.26
CA PHE A 200 9.05 -6.73 12.84
C PHE A 200 10.18 -7.62 13.35
N VAL A 201 11.19 -7.88 12.51
CA VAL A 201 12.36 -8.68 12.89
C VAL A 201 13.19 -7.97 13.96
N LEU A 202 13.38 -6.66 13.85
CA LEU A 202 14.12 -5.85 14.82
C LEU A 202 13.48 -5.91 16.22
N ALA A 203 12.16 -5.71 16.28
CA ALA A 203 11.41 -5.66 17.53
C ALA A 203 11.39 -7.02 18.25
N ILE A 204 11.13 -8.12 17.54
CA ILE A 204 11.14 -9.46 18.13
C ILE A 204 12.55 -9.83 18.59
N SER A 205 13.58 -9.50 17.79
CA SER A 205 14.98 -9.71 18.17
C SER A 205 15.36 -8.91 19.41
N ALA A 206 14.92 -7.66 19.51
CA ALA A 206 15.10 -6.83 20.70
C ALA A 206 14.43 -7.44 21.93
N TRP A 207 13.23 -8.04 21.78
CA TRP A 207 12.57 -8.74 22.87
C TRP A 207 13.37 -9.93 23.39
N TYR A 208 13.97 -10.74 22.48
CA TYR A 208 14.84 -11.85 22.89
C TYR A 208 16.08 -11.35 23.63
N LEU A 209 16.72 -10.28 23.15
CA LEU A 209 17.89 -9.68 23.80
C LEU A 209 17.55 -9.14 25.20
N LEU A 210 16.40 -8.46 25.36
CA LEU A 210 15.92 -8.01 26.67
C LEU A 210 15.65 -9.17 27.65
N LYS A 211 15.19 -10.32 27.12
CA LYS A 211 14.96 -11.54 27.91
C LYS A 211 16.22 -12.40 28.05
N LYS A 212 17.34 -12.03 27.44
CA LYS A 212 18.60 -12.80 27.40
C LYS A 212 18.41 -14.24 26.88
N ARG A 213 17.50 -14.39 25.90
CA ARG A 213 17.15 -15.66 25.25
C ARG A 213 17.71 -15.69 23.83
N ASP A 214 18.18 -16.89 23.39
CA ASP A 214 18.63 -17.13 22.02
C ASP A 214 19.52 -15.98 21.48
N VAL A 215 20.50 -15.54 22.33
CA VAL A 215 21.21 -14.28 22.17
C VAL A 215 21.94 -14.19 20.83
N GLU A 216 22.61 -15.27 20.40
CA GLU A 216 23.37 -15.27 19.12
C GLU A 216 22.44 -15.15 17.91
N PHE A 217 21.31 -15.87 17.94
CA PHE A 217 20.24 -15.75 16.94
C PHE A 217 19.67 -14.34 16.92
N ALA A 218 19.30 -13.81 18.07
CA ALA A 218 18.69 -12.49 18.19
C ALA A 218 19.63 -11.35 17.78
N LYS A 219 20.91 -11.48 18.13
CA LYS A 219 21.96 -10.52 17.74
C LYS A 219 22.09 -10.42 16.23
N ARG A 220 22.19 -11.54 15.52
CA ARG A 220 22.30 -11.58 14.06
C ARG A 220 21.03 -11.07 13.38
N SER A 221 19.85 -11.52 13.87
CA SER A 221 18.58 -11.04 13.34
C SER A 221 18.40 -9.54 13.51
N PHE A 222 18.78 -8.98 14.67
CA PHE A 222 18.73 -7.54 14.92
C PHE A 222 19.68 -6.77 13.98
N GLN A 223 20.90 -7.26 13.76
CA GLN A 223 21.87 -6.62 12.88
C GLN A 223 21.43 -6.61 11.42
N VAL A 224 20.91 -7.73 10.91
CA VAL A 224 20.35 -7.83 9.56
C VAL A 224 19.15 -6.88 9.40
N ALA A 225 18.23 -6.90 10.37
CA ALA A 225 17.05 -6.04 10.34
C ALA A 225 17.43 -4.55 10.44
N ALA A 226 18.42 -4.18 11.26
CA ALA A 226 18.88 -2.79 11.38
C ALA A 226 19.47 -2.26 10.07
N ALA A 227 20.29 -3.07 9.39
CA ALA A 227 20.91 -2.67 8.12
C ALA A 227 19.88 -2.59 6.98
N PHE A 228 19.05 -3.63 6.83
CA PHE A 228 18.00 -3.67 5.82
C PHE A 228 16.95 -2.58 6.06
N GLY A 229 16.52 -2.37 7.31
CA GLY A 229 15.54 -1.36 7.68
C GLY A 229 16.06 0.06 7.47
N PHE A 230 17.34 0.34 7.73
CA PHE A 230 17.93 1.64 7.44
C PHE A 230 17.90 1.94 5.93
N ALA A 231 18.33 1.01 5.09
CA ALA A 231 18.26 1.17 3.65
C ALA A 231 16.81 1.36 3.17
N SER A 232 15.87 0.57 3.71
CA SER A 232 14.46 0.62 3.35
C SER A 232 13.79 1.94 3.72
N ILE A 233 14.04 2.46 4.93
CA ILE A 233 13.42 3.74 5.35
C ILE A 233 14.00 4.93 4.59
N CYS A 234 15.31 4.92 4.29
CA CYS A 234 15.91 5.94 3.42
C CYS A 234 15.27 5.90 2.02
N SER A 235 15.11 4.71 1.44
CA SER A 235 14.41 4.53 0.17
C SER A 235 12.96 5.02 0.25
N THR A 236 12.23 4.66 1.30
CA THR A 236 10.84 5.09 1.51
C THR A 236 10.70 6.61 1.55
N ILE A 237 11.61 7.32 2.22
CA ILE A 237 11.58 8.79 2.31
C ILE A 237 11.87 9.43 0.95
N VAL A 238 12.92 8.98 0.25
CA VAL A 238 13.30 9.53 -1.07
C VAL A 238 12.19 9.28 -2.10
N LEU A 239 11.63 8.07 -2.13
CA LEU A 239 10.56 7.72 -3.07
C LEU A 239 9.21 8.33 -2.66
N GLY A 240 9.02 8.62 -1.38
CA GLY A 240 7.87 9.38 -0.87
C GLY A 240 7.88 10.83 -1.33
N ASP A 241 9.05 11.45 -1.36
CA ASP A 241 9.24 12.79 -1.91
C ASP A 241 8.94 12.83 -3.42
N GLU A 242 9.41 11.84 -4.19
CA GLU A 242 9.08 11.70 -5.62
C GLU A 242 7.57 11.46 -5.85
N SER A 243 6.93 10.66 -4.99
CA SER A 243 5.48 10.47 -5.03
C SER A 243 4.72 11.78 -4.74
N GLY A 244 5.22 12.60 -3.83
CA GLY A 244 4.68 13.93 -3.53
C GLY A 244 4.75 14.87 -4.74
N TYR A 245 5.87 14.89 -5.43
CA TYR A 245 6.05 15.66 -6.66
C TYR A 245 5.09 15.21 -7.78
N SER A 246 4.97 13.89 -7.99
CA SER A 246 4.04 13.31 -8.98
C SER A 246 2.58 13.68 -8.67
N ILE A 247 2.16 13.63 -7.40
CA ILE A 247 0.83 14.07 -6.96
C ILE A 247 0.61 15.57 -7.29
N GLY A 248 1.61 16.42 -7.10
CA GLY A 248 1.53 17.83 -7.44
C GLY A 248 1.24 18.08 -8.92
N LEU A 249 1.78 17.24 -9.80
CA LEU A 249 1.54 17.31 -11.24
C LEU A 249 0.17 16.75 -11.65
N ALA A 250 -0.20 15.56 -11.14
CA ALA A 250 -1.39 14.83 -11.58
C ALA A 250 -2.66 15.21 -10.82
N GLN A 251 -2.57 15.52 -9.53
CA GLN A 251 -3.70 15.72 -8.63
C GLN A 251 -3.51 16.93 -7.71
N GLN A 252 -3.51 18.11 -8.29
CA GLN A 252 -3.32 19.38 -7.56
C GLN A 252 -4.29 19.56 -6.39
N THR A 253 -5.53 19.09 -6.53
CA THR A 253 -6.54 19.09 -5.46
C THR A 253 -6.08 18.31 -4.23
N LYS A 254 -5.49 17.13 -4.44
CA LYS A 254 -4.95 16.29 -3.35
C LYS A 254 -3.75 16.99 -2.70
N MET A 255 -2.85 17.56 -3.49
CA MET A 255 -1.70 18.31 -3.00
C MET A 255 -2.14 19.47 -2.11
N ALA A 256 -3.04 20.31 -2.58
CA ALA A 256 -3.57 21.43 -1.80
C ALA A 256 -4.28 20.96 -0.51
N ALA A 257 -4.96 19.80 -0.56
CA ALA A 257 -5.66 19.24 0.59
C ALA A 257 -4.71 18.73 1.69
N ILE A 258 -3.64 17.99 1.33
CA ILE A 258 -2.66 17.50 2.31
C ILE A 258 -1.81 18.61 2.92
N GLU A 259 -1.73 19.76 2.26
CA GLU A 259 -0.99 20.93 2.73
C GLU A 259 -1.89 21.99 3.40
N ALA A 260 -3.21 21.79 3.44
CA ALA A 260 -4.20 22.77 3.88
C ALA A 260 -3.98 24.16 3.24
N MET A 261 -3.74 24.16 1.93
CA MET A 261 -3.39 25.33 1.14
C MET A 261 -4.66 25.92 0.53
N TRP A 262 -5.26 26.88 1.23
CA TRP A 262 -6.52 27.49 0.81
C TRP A 262 -6.33 28.49 -0.33
N GLU A 263 -5.33 29.36 -0.20
CA GLU A 263 -4.94 30.34 -1.21
C GLU A 263 -3.75 29.85 -2.03
N THR A 264 -3.64 30.31 -3.26
CA THR A 264 -2.44 30.06 -4.06
C THR A 264 -1.24 30.73 -3.43
N GLU A 265 -0.23 29.94 -3.12
CA GLU A 265 0.97 30.44 -2.48
C GLU A 265 2.00 30.85 -3.53
N PRO A 266 2.47 32.12 -3.49
CA PRO A 266 3.51 32.58 -4.42
C PRO A 266 4.80 31.80 -4.19
N ALA A 267 5.61 31.73 -5.23
CA ALA A 267 6.93 31.12 -5.13
C ALA A 267 7.90 32.02 -4.31
N PRO A 268 8.76 31.41 -3.49
CA PRO A 268 8.87 29.99 -3.15
C PRO A 268 7.87 29.56 -2.06
N ALA A 269 7.10 28.52 -2.35
CA ALA A 269 6.02 28.10 -1.45
C ALA A 269 6.54 27.48 -0.13
N SER A 270 5.84 27.81 0.96
CA SER A 270 6.15 27.33 2.31
C SER A 270 5.44 26.01 2.61
N PHE A 271 6.05 25.16 3.44
CA PHE A 271 5.45 23.92 3.92
C PHE A 271 4.73 24.16 5.26
N ASN A 272 3.45 23.83 5.33
CA ASN A 272 2.69 23.91 6.57
C ASN A 272 3.01 22.70 7.47
N LEU A 273 3.86 22.85 8.48
CA LEU A 273 4.21 21.77 9.41
C LEU A 273 3.03 21.38 10.30
N ILE A 274 2.40 22.39 10.91
CA ILE A 274 1.23 22.27 11.79
C ILE A 274 0.30 23.42 11.46
N ALA A 275 -1.01 23.17 11.41
CA ALA A 275 -2.01 24.19 11.16
C ALA A 275 -3.28 23.95 11.99
N ASP A 276 -3.91 25.03 12.42
CA ASP A 276 -5.26 25.03 12.97
C ASP A 276 -6.24 25.35 11.81
N ILE A 277 -6.84 24.30 11.29
CA ILE A 277 -7.63 24.33 10.05
C ILE A 277 -9.08 24.59 10.36
N ASN A 278 -9.61 25.73 9.92
CA ASN A 278 -11.03 26.06 9.95
C ASN A 278 -11.69 25.65 8.61
N GLN A 279 -12.19 24.41 8.57
CA GLN A 279 -12.84 23.85 7.37
C GLN A 279 -14.09 24.65 6.97
N ALA A 280 -14.84 25.21 7.92
CA ALA A 280 -16.09 25.93 7.64
C ALA A 280 -15.81 27.29 6.99
N GLU A 281 -14.78 28.00 7.44
CA GLU A 281 -14.38 29.30 6.89
C GLU A 281 -13.38 29.17 5.75
N GLN A 282 -12.94 27.93 5.43
CA GLN A 282 -11.99 27.61 4.37
C GLN A 282 -10.68 28.42 4.51
N LYS A 283 -10.13 28.42 5.70
CA LYS A 283 -8.85 29.08 6.03
C LYS A 283 -8.12 28.36 7.18
N ASN A 284 -6.86 28.66 7.35
CA ASN A 284 -6.12 28.31 8.56
C ASN A 284 -6.18 29.48 9.54
N ASN A 285 -6.61 29.25 10.80
CA ASN A 285 -6.59 30.27 11.83
C ASN A 285 -5.14 30.67 12.15
N TRP A 286 -4.23 29.71 12.17
CA TRP A 286 -2.79 29.88 12.22
C TRP A 286 -2.09 28.64 11.63
N ALA A 287 -0.85 28.81 11.19
CA ALA A 287 0.01 27.73 10.74
C ALA A 287 1.47 27.99 11.11
N VAL A 288 2.19 26.93 11.44
CA VAL A 288 3.65 26.92 11.57
C VAL A 288 4.21 26.50 10.22
N GLN A 289 4.88 27.43 9.57
CA GLN A 289 5.39 27.25 8.20
C GLN A 289 6.90 27.12 8.19
N ILE A 290 7.40 26.25 7.30
CA ILE A 290 8.83 26.14 6.98
C ILE A 290 9.02 26.74 5.58
N PRO A 291 9.71 27.90 5.47
CA PRO A 291 9.89 28.59 4.19
C PRO A 291 10.62 27.71 3.15
N TYR A 292 10.32 27.91 1.88
CA TYR A 292 10.98 27.28 0.71
C TYR A 292 10.75 25.78 0.53
N VAL A 293 10.41 25.04 1.60
CA VAL A 293 10.38 23.57 1.59
C VAL A 293 9.35 23.05 0.60
N MET A 294 8.15 23.64 0.56
CA MET A 294 7.10 23.17 -0.34
C MET A 294 7.44 23.42 -1.82
N GLY A 295 8.09 24.53 -2.14
CA GLY A 295 8.62 24.78 -3.48
C GLY A 295 9.62 23.73 -3.92
N LEU A 296 10.52 23.30 -3.02
CA LEU A 296 11.53 22.29 -3.30
C LEU A 296 10.93 20.87 -3.47
N ILE A 297 10.02 20.46 -2.61
CA ILE A 297 9.45 19.10 -2.63
C ILE A 297 8.24 18.95 -3.57
N GLY A 298 7.40 19.99 -3.69
CA GLY A 298 6.17 19.92 -4.46
C GLY A 298 6.30 20.33 -5.93
N THR A 299 7.21 21.26 -6.26
CA THR A 299 7.38 21.76 -7.64
C THR A 299 8.79 21.60 -8.18
N ARG A 300 9.76 21.18 -7.38
CA ARG A 300 11.19 21.17 -7.74
C ARG A 300 11.70 22.55 -8.21
N SER A 301 11.03 23.62 -7.79
CA SER A 301 11.28 24.99 -8.24
C SER A 301 11.09 26.00 -7.11
N LEU A 302 11.88 27.04 -7.11
CA LEU A 302 11.71 28.21 -6.24
C LEU A 302 10.91 29.35 -6.89
N ASP A 303 10.52 29.16 -8.16
CA ASP A 303 9.88 30.20 -8.99
C ASP A 303 8.45 29.80 -9.42
N THR A 304 7.99 28.56 -9.07
CA THR A 304 6.67 28.06 -9.45
C THR A 304 5.71 28.20 -8.27
N PRO A 305 4.59 28.91 -8.43
CA PRO A 305 3.54 28.98 -7.41
C PRO A 305 2.82 27.64 -7.29
N ILE A 306 2.21 27.38 -6.11
CA ILE A 306 1.37 26.22 -5.89
C ILE A 306 -0.08 26.66 -5.73
N LEU A 307 -0.97 26.07 -6.53
CA LEU A 307 -2.39 26.43 -6.55
C LEU A 307 -3.07 26.09 -5.22
N GLY A 308 -3.77 27.07 -4.68
CA GLY A 308 -4.65 26.88 -3.53
C GLY A 308 -6.02 26.33 -3.91
N ILE A 309 -6.75 25.87 -2.89
CA ILE A 309 -8.08 25.25 -3.05
C ILE A 309 -9.07 26.20 -3.74
N HIS A 310 -9.01 27.50 -3.46
CA HIS A 310 -9.93 28.49 -4.06
C HIS A 310 -9.74 28.56 -5.58
N ASP A 311 -8.51 28.67 -6.06
CA ASP A 311 -8.24 28.70 -7.50
C ASP A 311 -8.52 27.35 -8.17
N ILE A 312 -8.24 26.23 -7.50
CA ILE A 312 -8.59 24.90 -7.98
C ILE A 312 -10.11 24.75 -8.14
N LYS A 313 -10.92 25.31 -7.25
CA LYS A 313 -12.38 25.33 -7.39
C LYS A 313 -12.82 26.09 -8.64
N ILE A 314 -12.21 27.23 -8.94
CA ILE A 314 -12.51 27.99 -10.16
C ILE A 314 -12.19 27.16 -11.41
N ILE A 315 -11.08 26.44 -11.40
CA ILE A 315 -10.70 25.55 -12.51
C ILE A 315 -11.69 24.40 -12.63
N ASN A 316 -12.06 23.76 -11.51
CA ASN A 316 -12.98 22.64 -11.50
C ASN A 316 -14.40 23.04 -11.90
N GLU A 317 -14.87 24.24 -11.56
CA GLU A 317 -16.16 24.77 -12.01
C GLU A 317 -16.20 24.88 -13.54
N LYS A 318 -15.15 25.41 -14.17
CA LYS A 318 -15.02 25.45 -15.64
C LYS A 318 -15.05 24.04 -16.25
N ARG A 319 -14.37 23.09 -15.62
CA ARG A 319 -14.39 21.68 -16.06
C ARG A 319 -15.78 21.05 -15.91
N ILE A 320 -16.54 21.39 -14.87
CA ILE A 320 -17.92 20.92 -14.68
C ILE A 320 -18.84 21.49 -15.79
N ILE A 321 -18.69 22.76 -16.14
CA ILE A 321 -19.45 23.38 -17.24
C ILE A 321 -19.10 22.73 -18.60
N ASN A 322 -17.83 22.48 -18.87
CA ASN A 322 -17.41 21.74 -20.07
C ASN A 322 -17.95 20.30 -20.03
N GLY A 323 -17.92 19.65 -18.87
CA GLY A 323 -18.45 18.31 -18.66
C GLY A 323 -19.97 18.24 -18.85
N GLN A 324 -20.71 19.26 -18.46
CA GLN A 324 -22.14 19.40 -18.77
C GLN A 324 -22.36 19.33 -20.29
N LYS A 325 -21.59 20.11 -21.06
CA LYS A 325 -21.65 20.06 -22.53
C LYS A 325 -21.28 18.66 -23.05
N ALA A 326 -20.25 18.02 -22.49
CA ALA A 326 -19.85 16.67 -22.89
C ALA A 326 -20.95 15.62 -22.68
N VAL A 327 -21.66 15.68 -21.55
CA VAL A 327 -22.80 14.77 -21.26
C VAL A 327 -23.93 15.00 -22.27
N LEU A 328 -24.30 16.25 -22.58
CA LEU A 328 -25.35 16.54 -23.55
C LEU A 328 -25.01 16.05 -24.97
N LEU A 329 -23.77 16.23 -25.40
CA LEU A 329 -23.30 15.72 -26.69
C LEU A 329 -23.29 14.19 -26.71
N LEU A 330 -22.88 13.54 -25.61
CA LEU A 330 -22.91 12.10 -25.47
C LEU A 330 -24.34 11.55 -25.55
N ASP A 331 -25.30 12.20 -24.90
CA ASP A 331 -26.71 11.81 -24.95
C ASP A 331 -27.27 11.96 -26.39
N GLN A 332 -26.86 12.99 -27.14
CA GLN A 332 -27.19 13.14 -28.57
C GLN A 332 -26.60 12.01 -29.43
N LEU A 333 -25.32 11.67 -29.23
CA LEU A 333 -24.66 10.58 -29.96
C LEU A 333 -25.31 9.23 -29.69
N ARG A 334 -25.80 9.01 -28.49
CA ARG A 334 -26.52 7.77 -28.08
C ARG A 334 -27.96 7.70 -28.55
N SER A 335 -28.59 8.85 -28.81
CA SER A 335 -29.97 8.94 -29.31
C SER A 335 -30.07 8.65 -30.79
N ALA A 336 -28.96 8.53 -31.50
CA ALA A 336 -28.93 8.17 -32.92
C ALA A 336 -29.46 6.74 -33.13
N PRO A 337 -30.26 6.47 -34.18
CA PRO A 337 -30.76 5.14 -34.44
C PRO A 337 -29.63 4.10 -34.58
N PRO A 338 -29.83 2.84 -34.12
CA PRO A 338 -28.83 1.80 -34.28
C PRO A 338 -28.43 1.62 -35.75
N GLY A 339 -27.11 1.62 -36.04
CA GLY A 339 -26.57 1.48 -37.41
C GLY A 339 -26.54 2.77 -38.23
N SER A 340 -26.98 3.93 -37.68
CA SER A 340 -26.78 5.22 -38.32
C SER A 340 -25.36 5.74 -38.09
N THR A 341 -24.81 6.42 -39.11
CA THR A 341 -23.51 7.12 -38.95
C THR A 341 -23.71 8.33 -38.05
N PRO A 342 -22.97 8.44 -36.93
CA PRO A 342 -23.06 9.60 -36.04
C PRO A 342 -22.75 10.90 -36.79
N ASN A 343 -23.42 11.98 -36.41
CA ASN A 343 -23.18 13.29 -37.01
C ASN A 343 -21.71 13.72 -36.77
N PRO A 344 -20.89 13.91 -37.82
CA PRO A 344 -19.46 14.23 -37.69
C PRO A 344 -19.21 15.51 -36.88
N VAL A 345 -20.13 16.48 -36.95
CA VAL A 345 -20.02 17.74 -36.17
C VAL A 345 -20.19 17.47 -34.71
N THR A 346 -21.19 16.66 -34.32
CA THR A 346 -21.43 16.28 -32.91
C THR A 346 -20.26 15.49 -32.37
N VAL A 347 -19.69 14.55 -33.13
CA VAL A 347 -18.47 13.80 -32.74
C VAL A 347 -17.31 14.75 -32.52
N ALA A 348 -17.04 15.66 -33.47
CA ALA A 348 -15.93 16.61 -33.36
C ALA A 348 -16.07 17.58 -32.18
N GLU A 349 -17.30 17.99 -31.84
CA GLU A 349 -17.56 18.79 -30.65
C GLU A 349 -17.38 17.99 -29.36
N PHE A 350 -17.85 16.73 -29.32
CA PHE A 350 -17.64 15.84 -28.19
C PHE A 350 -16.16 15.62 -27.91
N GLU A 351 -15.37 15.33 -28.92
CA GLU A 351 -13.91 15.11 -28.81
C GLU A 351 -13.18 16.30 -28.14
N LYS A 352 -13.64 17.55 -28.36
CA LYS A 352 -13.07 18.74 -27.72
C LYS A 352 -13.29 18.80 -26.22
N VAL A 353 -14.40 18.23 -25.71
CA VAL A 353 -14.81 18.34 -24.31
C VAL A 353 -14.83 16.99 -23.58
N LYS A 354 -14.57 15.85 -24.26
CA LYS A 354 -14.64 14.50 -23.69
C LYS A 354 -13.76 14.32 -22.45
N LYS A 355 -12.63 15.03 -22.37
CA LYS A 355 -11.72 14.98 -21.22
C LYS A 355 -12.35 15.47 -19.89
N ASP A 356 -13.41 16.27 -19.98
CA ASP A 356 -14.16 16.78 -18.83
C ASP A 356 -15.47 16.03 -18.60
N LEU A 357 -15.73 14.93 -19.34
CA LEU A 357 -16.94 14.11 -19.22
C LEU A 357 -17.18 13.65 -17.78
N GLY A 358 -16.12 13.22 -17.07
CA GLY A 358 -16.24 12.79 -15.67
C GLY A 358 -16.76 13.89 -14.75
N PHE A 359 -16.39 15.15 -15.00
CA PHE A 359 -16.92 16.31 -14.26
C PHE A 359 -18.39 16.55 -14.56
N GLY A 360 -18.82 16.29 -15.78
CA GLY A 360 -20.24 16.29 -16.15
C GLY A 360 -21.02 15.13 -15.48
N LEU A 361 -20.41 13.94 -15.36
CA LEU A 361 -20.97 12.84 -14.60
C LEU A 361 -21.09 13.19 -13.12
N LEU A 362 -20.13 13.89 -12.54
CA LEU A 362 -20.24 14.36 -11.16
C LEU A 362 -21.41 15.33 -10.97
N LEU A 363 -21.65 16.22 -11.93
CA LEU A 363 -22.83 17.09 -11.92
C LEU A 363 -24.14 16.29 -11.97
N LYS A 364 -24.19 15.17 -12.68
CA LYS A 364 -25.35 14.28 -12.75
C LYS A 364 -25.82 13.76 -11.38
N ARG A 365 -24.94 13.73 -10.38
CA ARG A 365 -25.31 13.39 -8.98
C ARG A 365 -26.29 14.43 -8.41
N TYR A 366 -26.15 15.70 -8.77
CA TYR A 366 -26.93 16.82 -8.23
C TYR A 366 -28.07 17.22 -9.18
N SER A 367 -27.91 17.01 -10.47
CA SER A 367 -28.88 17.27 -11.51
C SER A 367 -28.95 16.07 -12.47
N PRO A 368 -29.87 15.11 -12.30
CA PRO A 368 -29.99 13.95 -13.19
C PRO A 368 -30.14 14.33 -14.67
N ASP A 369 -30.84 15.43 -14.95
CA ASP A 369 -30.88 16.09 -16.24
C ASP A 369 -29.96 17.31 -16.19
N VAL A 370 -28.73 17.14 -16.71
CA VAL A 370 -27.72 18.19 -16.65
C VAL A 370 -28.09 19.46 -17.43
N SER A 371 -29.07 19.38 -18.35
CA SER A 371 -29.56 20.58 -19.06
C SER A 371 -30.29 21.55 -18.14
N LYS A 372 -30.79 21.05 -17.01
CA LYS A 372 -31.52 21.82 -15.99
C LYS A 372 -30.67 22.18 -14.78
N ALA A 373 -29.36 21.99 -14.87
CA ALA A 373 -28.46 22.29 -13.77
C ALA A 373 -28.48 23.79 -13.44
N THR A 374 -28.74 24.11 -12.19
CA THR A 374 -28.69 25.48 -11.67
C THR A 374 -27.28 25.85 -11.22
N PRO A 375 -26.94 27.17 -11.12
CA PRO A 375 -25.67 27.60 -10.56
C PRO A 375 -25.37 27.01 -9.16
N ALA A 376 -26.41 26.81 -8.35
CA ALA A 376 -26.28 26.19 -7.03
C ALA A 376 -25.85 24.71 -7.13
N MET A 377 -26.39 23.94 -8.08
CA MET A 377 -26.00 22.54 -8.33
C MET A 377 -24.57 22.45 -8.88
N ILE A 378 -24.18 23.37 -9.76
CA ILE A 378 -22.80 23.45 -10.27
C ILE A 378 -21.85 23.73 -9.11
N LYS A 379 -22.18 24.66 -8.22
CA LYS A 379 -21.38 24.96 -7.02
C LYS A 379 -21.27 23.75 -6.11
N GLN A 380 -22.37 23.01 -5.85
CA GLN A 380 -22.33 21.78 -5.06
C GLN A 380 -21.41 20.73 -5.68
N ALA A 381 -21.47 20.53 -6.99
CA ALA A 381 -20.58 19.62 -7.70
C ALA A 381 -19.11 20.08 -7.61
N THR A 382 -18.85 21.39 -7.69
CA THR A 382 -17.51 21.97 -7.54
C THR A 382 -16.97 21.75 -6.14
N ASP A 383 -17.75 22.05 -5.11
CA ASP A 383 -17.34 21.84 -3.71
C ASP A 383 -17.06 20.36 -3.42
N ALA A 384 -17.80 19.44 -4.03
CA ALA A 384 -17.59 17.99 -3.89
C ALA A 384 -16.27 17.50 -4.51
N THR A 385 -15.63 18.28 -5.39
CA THR A 385 -14.32 17.89 -5.95
C THR A 385 -13.18 18.00 -4.94
N ILE A 386 -13.41 18.66 -3.79
CA ILE A 386 -12.39 18.88 -2.75
C ILE A 386 -12.58 17.85 -1.63
N PRO A 387 -11.59 17.02 -1.33
CA PRO A 387 -11.66 16.11 -0.19
C PRO A 387 -11.60 16.88 1.13
N PRO A 388 -12.10 16.31 2.25
CA PRO A 388 -11.99 16.94 3.57
C PRO A 388 -10.55 17.20 3.98
N ILE A 389 -10.23 18.48 4.25
CA ILE A 389 -8.85 18.94 4.44
C ILE A 389 -8.26 18.46 5.76
N VAL A 390 -9.00 18.58 6.88
CA VAL A 390 -8.51 18.25 8.22
C VAL A 390 -7.96 16.82 8.32
N PRO A 391 -8.72 15.75 7.94
CA PRO A 391 -8.20 14.40 8.01
C PRO A 391 -7.06 14.14 7.00
N MET A 392 -7.07 14.77 5.84
CA MET A 392 -6.00 14.65 4.85
C MET A 392 -4.68 15.22 5.39
N PHE A 393 -4.74 16.43 5.92
CA PHE A 393 -3.57 17.12 6.49
C PHE A 393 -2.94 16.32 7.62
N TRP A 394 -3.74 15.91 8.63
CA TRP A 394 -3.20 15.22 9.80
C TRP A 394 -2.74 13.79 9.50
N SER A 395 -3.41 13.08 8.60
CA SER A 395 -2.96 11.75 8.19
C SER A 395 -1.60 11.81 7.48
N PHE A 396 -1.40 12.81 6.61
CA PHE A 396 -0.11 13.00 5.95
C PHE A 396 1.00 13.33 6.97
N ARG A 397 0.74 14.22 7.94
CA ARG A 397 1.71 14.56 9.00
C ARG A 397 2.02 13.38 9.90
N ALA A 398 1.02 12.58 10.26
CA ALA A 398 1.23 11.37 11.05
C ALA A 398 2.11 10.35 10.31
N MET A 399 1.84 10.11 9.01
CA MET A 399 2.65 9.24 8.16
C MET A 399 4.12 9.70 8.13
N VAL A 400 4.35 10.97 7.81
CA VAL A 400 5.71 11.54 7.69
C VAL A 400 6.42 11.54 9.06
N GLY A 401 5.74 11.92 10.12
CA GLY A 401 6.30 11.93 11.48
C GLY A 401 6.73 10.54 11.95
N LEU A 402 5.90 9.52 11.70
CA LEU A 402 6.26 8.12 11.97
C LEU A 402 7.45 7.67 11.11
N GLY A 403 7.52 8.10 9.85
CA GLY A 403 8.67 7.84 8.97
C GLY A 403 9.98 8.37 9.53
N PHE A 404 10.02 9.60 10.02
CA PHE A 404 11.21 10.17 10.66
C PHE A 404 11.57 9.50 11.99
N LEU A 405 10.58 9.07 12.78
CA LEU A 405 10.84 8.29 14.00
C LEU A 405 11.46 6.92 13.67
N LEU A 406 11.00 6.27 12.61
CA LEU A 406 11.59 5.02 12.11
C LEU A 406 13.01 5.24 11.56
N LEU A 407 13.24 6.33 10.82
CA LEU A 407 14.59 6.70 10.37
C LEU A 407 15.56 6.86 11.55
N ALA A 408 15.15 7.57 12.60
CA ALA A 408 15.95 7.73 13.80
C ALA A 408 16.22 6.37 14.48
N LEU A 409 15.20 5.52 14.62
CA LEU A 409 15.34 4.18 15.18
C LEU A 409 16.37 3.35 14.41
N PHE A 410 16.22 3.25 13.08
CA PHE A 410 17.10 2.43 12.26
C PHE A 410 18.53 2.99 12.19
N THR A 411 18.68 4.32 12.14
CA THR A 411 20.00 4.97 12.18
C THR A 411 20.74 4.62 13.48
N ILE A 412 20.08 4.76 14.62
CA ILE A 412 20.70 4.46 15.92
C ILE A 412 20.93 2.95 16.09
N SER A 413 20.01 2.11 15.60
CA SER A 413 20.14 0.65 15.65
C SER A 413 21.32 0.18 14.80
N LEU A 414 21.45 0.68 13.57
CA LEU A 414 22.56 0.36 12.69
C LEU A 414 23.91 0.85 13.26
N TRP A 415 23.96 2.10 13.70
CA TRP A 415 25.15 2.67 14.33
C TRP A 415 25.62 1.88 15.55
N SER A 416 24.66 1.50 16.42
CA SER A 416 24.95 0.71 17.61
C SER A 416 25.35 -0.74 17.26
N SER A 417 24.80 -1.30 16.17
CA SER A 417 25.15 -2.62 15.65
C SER A 417 26.59 -2.65 15.11
N VAL A 418 27.00 -1.61 14.37
CA VAL A 418 28.37 -1.47 13.87
C VAL A 418 29.37 -1.34 15.03
N LYS A 419 29.01 -0.59 16.07
CA LYS A 419 29.82 -0.47 17.30
C LYS A 419 29.79 -1.71 18.19
N GLY A 420 28.91 -2.67 17.95
CA GLY A 420 28.76 -3.89 18.73
C GLY A 420 28.15 -3.69 20.12
N ASN A 421 27.64 -2.48 20.46
CA ASN A 421 27.21 -2.12 21.81
C ASN A 421 25.68 -2.01 22.00
N PHE A 422 24.87 -2.41 21.00
CA PHE A 422 23.40 -2.29 21.07
C PHE A 422 22.78 -3.16 22.14
N ILE A 423 23.39 -4.29 22.51
CA ILE A 423 22.92 -5.17 23.58
C ILE A 423 23.00 -4.47 24.93
N GLU A 424 23.97 -3.58 25.12
CA GLU A 424 24.18 -2.79 26.34
C GLU A 424 23.23 -1.60 26.46
N LYS A 425 22.34 -1.39 25.48
CA LYS A 425 21.40 -0.27 25.42
C LYS A 425 19.94 -0.75 25.56
N PRO A 426 19.49 -1.09 26.77
CA PRO A 426 18.12 -1.58 26.95
C PRO A 426 17.04 -0.57 26.52
N TRP A 427 17.34 0.72 26.54
CA TRP A 427 16.42 1.75 26.07
C TRP A 427 16.17 1.64 24.56
N LEU A 428 17.23 1.36 23.75
CA LEU A 428 17.10 1.17 22.30
C LEU A 428 16.28 -0.09 21.98
N LEU A 429 16.54 -1.18 22.71
CA LEU A 429 15.79 -2.42 22.54
C LEU A 429 14.30 -2.24 22.91
N ARG A 430 14.00 -1.49 23.97
CA ARG A 430 12.61 -1.15 24.33
C ARG A 430 11.96 -0.24 23.30
N TRP A 431 12.71 0.74 22.78
CA TRP A 431 12.22 1.61 21.71
C TRP A 431 11.92 0.82 20.44
N ALA A 432 12.80 -0.09 20.02
CA ALA A 432 12.55 -0.99 18.88
C ALA A 432 11.26 -1.81 19.08
N LEU A 433 11.02 -2.30 20.28
CA LEU A 433 9.80 -3.05 20.60
C LEU A 433 8.55 -2.16 20.57
N LEU A 434 8.62 -0.95 21.12
CA LEU A 434 7.52 0.03 21.11
C LEU A 434 7.13 0.45 19.68
N MET A 435 8.12 0.56 18.79
CA MET A 435 7.91 0.98 17.40
C MET A 435 7.39 -0.14 16.49
N LEU A 436 7.13 -1.34 17.03
CA LEU A 436 6.59 -2.45 16.24
C LEU A 436 5.35 -2.07 15.40
N PRO A 437 4.31 -1.40 15.91
CA PRO A 437 3.14 -1.02 15.11
C PRO A 437 3.35 0.20 14.21
N ALA A 438 4.40 0.98 14.42
CA ALA A 438 4.58 2.28 13.79
C ALA A 438 4.60 2.24 12.24
N PRO A 439 5.32 1.31 11.57
CA PRO A 439 5.34 1.30 10.11
C PRO A 439 4.00 0.87 9.50
N TRP A 440 3.19 0.02 10.17
CA TRP A 440 1.82 -0.27 9.74
C TRP A 440 0.95 0.97 9.84
N LEU A 441 0.98 1.67 10.96
CA LEU A 441 0.22 2.92 11.11
C LEU A 441 0.61 3.96 10.06
N ALA A 442 1.91 4.10 9.76
CA ALA A 442 2.37 4.99 8.71
C ALA A 442 1.84 4.58 7.33
N ALA A 443 1.85 3.28 7.02
CA ALA A 443 1.33 2.76 5.76
C ALA A 443 -0.19 2.96 5.62
N GLU A 444 -0.96 2.72 6.69
CA GLU A 444 -2.41 2.95 6.70
C GLU A 444 -2.78 4.42 6.52
N PHE A 445 -2.06 5.34 7.18
CA PHE A 445 -2.20 6.76 6.93
C PHE A 445 -1.84 7.14 5.50
N GLY A 446 -0.82 6.52 4.92
CA GLY A 446 -0.43 6.71 3.52
C GLY A 446 -1.54 6.27 2.55
N TRP A 447 -2.15 5.11 2.77
CA TRP A 447 -3.29 4.63 1.99
C TRP A 447 -4.52 5.52 2.14
N PHE A 448 -4.79 5.99 3.37
CA PHE A 448 -5.86 6.96 3.58
C PHE A 448 -5.65 8.21 2.74
N VAL A 449 -4.46 8.81 2.76
CA VAL A 449 -4.11 9.98 1.94
C VAL A 449 -4.27 9.67 0.44
N ALA A 450 -3.78 8.53 -0.02
CA ALA A 450 -3.82 8.15 -1.43
C ALA A 450 -5.26 7.99 -1.94
N GLU A 451 -6.10 7.23 -1.22
CA GLU A 451 -7.40 6.79 -1.71
C GLU A 451 -8.56 7.73 -1.29
N TYR A 452 -8.53 8.22 -0.06
CA TYR A 452 -9.51 9.22 0.39
C TYR A 452 -9.28 10.58 -0.28
N GLY A 453 -8.02 10.94 -0.49
CA GLY A 453 -7.64 12.15 -1.23
C GLY A 453 -7.96 12.11 -2.73
N ARG A 454 -8.29 10.93 -3.30
CA ARG A 454 -8.78 10.81 -4.67
C ARG A 454 -10.27 11.09 -4.77
N GLN A 455 -11.04 11.03 -3.69
CA GLN A 455 -12.47 11.28 -3.74
C GLN A 455 -12.79 12.70 -4.26
N PRO A 456 -13.89 12.86 -5.03
CA PRO A 456 -15.02 11.94 -5.25
C PRO A 456 -14.84 10.92 -6.40
N TRP A 457 -13.63 10.64 -6.80
CA TRP A 457 -13.33 9.84 -7.98
C TRP A 457 -12.96 8.39 -7.63
N THR A 458 -13.50 7.43 -8.38
CA THR A 458 -12.92 6.09 -8.49
C THR A 458 -11.75 6.10 -9.47
N ILE A 459 -11.91 6.79 -10.61
CA ILE A 459 -10.82 7.09 -11.56
C ILE A 459 -10.74 8.60 -11.65
N TYR A 460 -9.59 9.15 -11.31
CA TYR A 460 -9.43 10.58 -11.17
C TYR A 460 -9.86 11.35 -12.42
N GLY A 461 -10.80 12.28 -12.24
CA GLY A 461 -11.35 13.12 -13.29
C GLY A 461 -12.22 12.42 -14.34
N MET A 462 -12.35 11.09 -14.31
CA MET A 462 -13.09 10.30 -15.32
C MET A 462 -14.35 9.66 -14.80
N LEU A 463 -14.25 8.92 -13.68
CA LEU A 463 -15.40 8.20 -13.13
C LEU A 463 -15.65 8.57 -11.67
N PRO A 464 -16.76 9.27 -11.36
CA PRO A 464 -17.15 9.52 -9.99
C PRO A 464 -17.51 8.24 -9.26
N THR A 465 -17.16 8.17 -7.96
CA THR A 465 -17.47 7.00 -7.11
C THR A 465 -18.97 6.72 -7.03
N TYR A 466 -19.80 7.74 -7.10
CA TYR A 466 -21.24 7.62 -7.13
C TYR A 466 -21.77 6.71 -8.28
N PHE A 467 -21.09 6.69 -9.43
CA PHE A 467 -21.46 5.90 -10.60
C PHE A 467 -20.66 4.59 -10.74
N SER A 468 -19.87 4.25 -9.75
CA SER A 468 -19.01 3.05 -9.78
C SER A 468 -19.64 1.84 -9.11
N THR A 469 -20.59 2.06 -8.18
CA THR A 469 -21.18 1.02 -7.34
C THR A 469 -22.23 0.20 -8.09
N SER A 470 -22.35 -1.07 -7.72
CA SER A 470 -23.42 -1.96 -8.18
C SER A 470 -24.79 -1.50 -7.67
N ASN A 471 -25.85 -1.79 -8.43
CA ASN A 471 -27.22 -1.53 -8.02
C ASN A 471 -27.77 -2.68 -7.16
N ILE A 472 -27.31 -2.77 -5.92
CA ILE A 472 -27.69 -3.78 -4.93
C ILE A 472 -28.41 -3.13 -3.75
N SER A 473 -29.04 -3.93 -2.89
CA SER A 473 -29.69 -3.38 -1.70
C SER A 473 -28.68 -3.00 -0.63
N VAL A 474 -28.96 -1.92 0.10
CA VAL A 474 -28.13 -1.49 1.26
C VAL A 474 -28.00 -2.62 2.29
N ALA A 475 -29.06 -3.41 2.50
CA ALA A 475 -29.04 -4.55 3.41
C ALA A 475 -28.02 -5.62 2.99
N ASN A 476 -27.88 -5.88 1.68
CA ASN A 476 -26.87 -6.82 1.17
C ASN A 476 -25.44 -6.31 1.41
N VAL A 477 -25.21 -5.00 1.27
CA VAL A 477 -23.90 -4.40 1.56
C VAL A 477 -23.57 -4.50 3.05
N TYR A 478 -24.52 -4.22 3.94
CA TYR A 478 -24.32 -4.41 5.38
C TYR A 478 -24.06 -5.88 5.75
N ALA A 479 -24.80 -6.81 5.15
CA ALA A 479 -24.60 -8.24 5.39
C ALA A 479 -23.21 -8.69 4.93
N SER A 480 -22.77 -8.30 3.73
CA SER A 480 -21.44 -8.62 3.22
C SER A 480 -20.33 -7.92 4.01
N LEU A 481 -20.51 -6.66 4.41
CA LEU A 481 -19.57 -5.94 5.28
C LEU A 481 -19.38 -6.67 6.63
N ALA A 482 -20.49 -7.05 7.27
CA ALA A 482 -20.44 -7.82 8.52
C ALA A 482 -19.73 -9.17 8.32
N GLY A 483 -19.98 -9.84 7.20
CA GLY A 483 -19.31 -11.09 6.81
C GLY A 483 -17.80 -10.90 6.65
N PHE A 484 -17.36 -9.89 5.88
CA PHE A 484 -15.94 -9.60 5.69
C PHE A 484 -15.25 -9.22 7.00
N VAL A 485 -15.83 -8.28 7.77
CA VAL A 485 -15.25 -7.85 9.04
C VAL A 485 -15.18 -9.03 10.02
N GLY A 486 -16.22 -9.83 10.13
CA GLY A 486 -16.25 -11.00 10.99
C GLY A 486 -15.19 -12.03 10.59
N PHE A 487 -15.15 -12.40 9.31
CA PHE A 487 -14.19 -13.36 8.77
C PHE A 487 -12.74 -12.87 8.94
N TYR A 488 -12.43 -11.64 8.55
CA TYR A 488 -11.07 -11.10 8.67
C TYR A 488 -10.64 -10.94 10.13
N THR A 489 -11.57 -10.58 11.02
CA THR A 489 -11.25 -10.49 12.46
C THR A 489 -10.91 -11.86 13.03
N VAL A 490 -11.62 -12.91 12.65
CA VAL A 490 -11.28 -14.29 13.05
C VAL A 490 -9.90 -14.69 12.53
N LEU A 491 -9.62 -14.41 11.25
CA LEU A 491 -8.30 -14.69 10.67
C LEU A 491 -7.19 -13.91 11.40
N LEU A 492 -7.38 -12.62 11.67
CA LEU A 492 -6.44 -11.80 12.42
C LEU A 492 -6.19 -12.34 13.84
N MET A 493 -7.24 -12.77 14.54
CA MET A 493 -7.09 -13.38 15.86
C MET A 493 -6.27 -14.68 15.81
N ILE A 494 -6.50 -15.51 14.80
CA ILE A 494 -5.73 -16.75 14.58
C ILE A 494 -4.26 -16.39 14.30
N GLU A 495 -4.01 -15.45 13.42
CA GLU A 495 -2.64 -15.00 13.11
C GLU A 495 -1.93 -14.46 14.33
N MET A 496 -2.53 -13.51 15.04
CA MET A 496 -1.93 -12.91 16.24
C MET A 496 -1.63 -13.99 17.30
N TYR A 497 -2.53 -14.96 17.48
CA TYR A 497 -2.27 -16.10 18.35
C TYR A 497 -1.05 -16.91 17.90
N LEU A 498 -0.99 -17.26 16.60
CA LEU A 498 0.10 -18.07 16.04
C LEU A 498 1.42 -17.30 16.06
N MET A 499 1.40 -16.03 15.64
CA MET A 499 2.58 -15.16 15.64
C MET A 499 3.17 -15.02 17.05
N VAL A 500 2.35 -14.67 18.03
CA VAL A 500 2.79 -14.55 19.43
C VAL A 500 3.29 -15.90 19.98
N LYS A 501 2.57 -17.00 19.70
CA LYS A 501 2.94 -18.34 20.13
C LYS A 501 4.31 -18.75 19.59
N TYR A 502 4.54 -18.63 18.29
CA TYR A 502 5.80 -19.06 17.68
C TYR A 502 6.94 -18.06 17.91
N ALA A 503 6.67 -16.77 17.94
CA ALA A 503 7.64 -15.77 18.37
C ALA A 503 8.11 -16.03 19.82
N ARG A 504 7.21 -16.39 20.75
CA ARG A 504 7.59 -16.74 22.12
C ARG A 504 8.36 -18.06 22.24
N LYS A 505 8.09 -19.04 21.38
CA LYS A 505 8.85 -20.31 21.36
C LYS A 505 10.26 -20.12 20.82
N GLY A 506 10.46 -19.20 19.89
CA GLY A 506 11.76 -18.92 19.28
C GLY A 506 12.26 -20.07 18.38
N PRO A 507 13.59 -20.17 18.15
CA PRO A 507 14.19 -21.24 17.35
C PRO A 507 13.82 -22.64 17.82
N ALA A 508 13.49 -22.85 19.10
CA ALA A 508 12.97 -24.12 19.62
C ALA A 508 11.64 -24.54 18.95
N SER A 509 10.96 -23.63 18.23
CA SER A 509 9.77 -23.95 17.46
C SER A 509 10.06 -24.62 16.11
N LEU A 510 11.31 -24.73 15.69
CA LEU A 510 11.70 -25.46 14.49
C LEU A 510 11.31 -26.94 14.63
N GLY A 511 10.71 -27.48 13.57
CA GLY A 511 10.15 -28.82 13.60
C GLY A 511 8.72 -28.93 14.15
N THR A 512 8.16 -27.91 14.82
CA THR A 512 6.73 -27.89 15.17
C THR A 512 5.89 -27.60 13.92
N GLY A 513 4.89 -28.44 13.66
CA GLY A 513 4.08 -28.37 12.43
C GLY A 513 4.57 -29.28 11.30
N LYS A 514 5.57 -30.14 11.56
CA LYS A 514 5.92 -31.24 10.65
C LYS A 514 4.81 -32.29 10.62
N TYR A 515 4.55 -32.81 9.42
CA TYR A 515 3.62 -33.94 9.25
C TYR A 515 4.11 -35.20 9.98
N TYR A 516 3.16 -35.99 10.39
CA TYR A 516 3.41 -37.30 11.05
C TYR A 516 4.27 -38.16 10.11
N GLY A 517 5.52 -38.51 10.54
CA GLY A 517 6.45 -39.34 9.76
C GLY A 517 7.78 -38.70 9.37
N GLU A 518 7.98 -37.40 9.58
CA GLU A 518 9.31 -36.82 9.41
C GLU A 518 10.19 -37.07 10.65
N ASP A 519 11.27 -37.82 10.48
CA ASP A 519 12.26 -38.07 11.52
C ASP A 519 12.72 -36.77 12.16
N THR A 520 12.58 -36.70 13.47
CA THR A 520 13.11 -35.61 14.30
C THR A 520 14.64 -35.71 14.31
N HIS A 521 15.30 -35.15 13.30
CA HIS A 521 16.70 -34.82 13.45
C HIS A 521 16.85 -33.87 14.63
N LYS A 522 17.54 -34.33 15.65
CA LYS A 522 17.85 -33.58 16.87
C LYS A 522 18.39 -32.22 16.44
N VAL A 523 17.63 -31.16 16.72
CA VAL A 523 18.11 -29.80 16.63
C VAL A 523 19.24 -29.71 17.65
N HIS A 524 20.49 -29.76 17.18
CA HIS A 524 21.62 -29.42 18.00
C HIS A 524 21.57 -27.89 18.24
N VAL A 525 20.84 -27.55 19.29
CA VAL A 525 21.07 -26.24 19.94
C VAL A 525 22.46 -26.37 20.55
N SER A 526 23.46 -25.76 19.90
CA SER A 526 24.76 -25.58 20.51
C SER A 526 24.62 -24.63 21.69
N SER A 527 24.23 -25.17 22.83
CA SER A 527 24.46 -24.53 24.11
C SER A 527 25.97 -24.57 24.34
N SER A 528 26.68 -23.55 23.84
CA SER A 528 28.04 -23.25 24.27
C SER A 528 27.99 -22.70 25.70
N LEU A 529 27.62 -23.54 26.64
CA LEU A 529 27.96 -23.40 28.05
C LEU A 529 29.23 -24.21 28.27
N ASN A 530 30.34 -23.51 28.44
CA ASN A 530 31.59 -24.04 28.97
C ASN A 530 31.33 -24.97 30.13
N LEU A 531 31.53 -26.27 29.92
CA LEU A 531 31.84 -27.21 30.98
C LEU A 531 33.29 -27.64 30.72
N SER A 532 34.19 -27.14 31.53
CA SER A 532 35.56 -27.63 31.67
C SER A 532 35.55 -29.12 31.95
N PRO A 533 36.45 -29.92 31.38
CA PRO A 533 36.56 -31.34 31.70
C PRO A 533 37.11 -31.48 33.11
N LYS A 534 36.31 -31.99 34.02
CA LYS A 534 36.81 -32.63 35.24
C LYS A 534 37.42 -33.98 34.85
N THR A 535 38.73 -34.07 35.05
CA THR A 535 39.51 -35.28 35.04
C THR A 535 38.83 -36.39 35.85
N ALA A 536 38.43 -37.48 35.19
CA ALA A 536 38.06 -38.72 35.85
C ALA A 536 39.32 -39.59 35.85
N GLU A 537 39.82 -39.84 37.06
CA GLU A 537 40.85 -40.84 37.33
C GLU A 537 40.36 -42.23 36.98
N VAL A 538 41.18 -42.92 36.21
CA VAL A 538 41.03 -44.35 35.95
C VAL A 538 41.57 -45.11 37.13
N ASN A 539 40.77 -45.80 37.87
CA ASN A 539 41.24 -46.87 38.77
C ASN A 539 41.02 -48.22 38.08
N HIS A 540 42.14 -48.83 37.70
CA HIS A 540 42.27 -50.25 37.45
C HIS A 540 42.27 -51.01 38.78
N VAL A 541 41.42 -52.03 38.92
CA VAL A 541 41.72 -53.22 39.73
C VAL A 541 40.99 -54.47 39.18
N VAL A 542 41.81 -55.41 38.72
CA VAL A 542 41.66 -56.88 38.53
C VAL A 542 40.48 -57.36 37.72
#